data_0c5a85f5bf111f39f351bb3443b09dd6
#
_entry.id   0c5a85f5bf111f39f351bb3443b09dd6
#
_cell.length_a   1.000
_cell.length_b   1.000
_cell.length_c   1.000
_cell.angle_alpha   90.00
_cell.angle_beta   90.00
_cell.angle_gamma   90.00
#
_symmetry.space_group_name_H-M   'P 1'
#
loop_
_entity.id
_entity.type
_entity.pdbx_description
1 polymer ?
#
loop_
_entity_poly.entity_id
_entity_poly.type
_entity_poly.pdbx_seq_one_letter_code
_entity_poly.pdbx_strand_id
1 'polypeptide(L)'
;MSDESPTMTEKLEETAKRMFASYALTREYRIADMRLREKREDENLRLLDQYLRSQPVLFDRLDEIGYFDAPASANHHLAVRGGLAMHSVNVTRNLLYLSAHYGVEWPRAESPYIVGMFHDLCKCFMYHIGSDGKIEKTQSAYPGHGTASAYIAMVRLGIDLRESELMAIQYHMGAFNLEGKGLAELDAALELYPKQIICTHTADMLAARVDEAAGRLWKPREGWGNQY
;
A
#
# COMPACT_ATOMS: atom_id res chain seq x y z
N MET A 1 16.37 10.46 -34.04
CA MET A 1 16.08 10.45 -32.60
C MET A 1 14.82 9.57 -32.48
N SER A 2 14.98 8.36 -31.96
CA SER A 2 13.88 7.43 -31.75
C SER A 2 13.03 7.94 -30.56
N ASP A 3 11.86 8.41 -30.87
CA ASP A 3 10.81 8.74 -29.89
C ASP A 3 10.21 7.40 -29.43
N GLU A 4 10.91 6.73 -28.50
CA GLU A 4 10.42 5.50 -27.89
C GLU A 4 9.36 5.90 -26.85
N SER A 5 8.10 5.66 -27.18
CA SER A 5 7.01 5.79 -26.23
C SER A 5 7.29 4.92 -24.99
N PRO A 6 7.09 5.46 -23.76
CA PRO A 6 7.40 4.72 -22.54
C PRO A 6 6.65 3.40 -22.49
N THR A 7 7.32 2.35 -22.02
CA THR A 7 6.75 1.01 -21.84
C THR A 7 5.60 1.03 -20.83
N MET A 8 4.76 0.01 -20.83
CA MET A 8 3.68 -0.15 -19.84
C MET A 8 4.25 -0.12 -18.41
N THR A 9 5.37 -0.78 -18.17
CA THR A 9 6.05 -0.81 -16.86
C THR A 9 6.49 0.59 -16.42
N GLU A 10 7.08 1.38 -17.31
CA GLU A 10 7.50 2.76 -17.00
C GLU A 10 6.30 3.68 -16.72
N LYS A 11 5.21 3.49 -17.46
CA LYS A 11 3.96 4.23 -17.20
C LYS A 11 3.35 3.88 -15.85
N LEU A 12 3.32 2.59 -15.50
CA LEU A 12 2.81 2.12 -14.20
C LEU A 12 3.69 2.59 -13.05
N GLU A 13 5.03 2.53 -13.21
CA GLU A 13 5.96 3.06 -12.19
C GLU A 13 5.81 4.57 -12.00
N GLU A 14 5.72 5.33 -13.07
CA GLU A 14 5.54 6.78 -12.96
C GLU A 14 4.18 7.12 -12.38
N THR A 15 3.14 6.34 -12.73
CA THR A 15 1.82 6.45 -12.15
C THR A 15 1.84 6.16 -10.66
N ALA A 16 2.48 5.05 -10.26
CA ALA A 16 2.68 4.72 -8.85
C ALA A 16 3.45 5.83 -8.11
N LYS A 17 4.59 6.29 -8.67
CA LYS A 17 5.39 7.38 -8.10
C LYS A 17 4.56 8.66 -7.88
N ARG A 18 3.76 9.04 -8.86
CA ARG A 18 2.90 10.24 -8.76
C ARG A 18 1.80 10.09 -7.72
N MET A 19 1.14 8.94 -7.71
CA MET A 19 0.03 8.68 -6.82
C MET A 19 0.46 8.61 -5.37
N PHE A 20 1.50 7.80 -5.09
CA PHE A 20 1.91 7.53 -3.72
C PHE A 20 2.78 8.63 -3.13
N ALA A 21 3.42 9.44 -3.96
CA ALA A 21 4.04 10.66 -3.50
C ALA A 21 3.09 11.52 -2.68
N SER A 22 1.83 11.54 -3.07
CA SER A 22 0.81 12.34 -2.40
C SER A 22 0.11 11.64 -1.24
N TYR A 23 0.08 10.32 -1.24
CA TYR A 23 -0.56 9.55 -0.16
C TYR A 23 0.38 9.20 0.99
N ALA A 24 1.66 9.04 0.69
CA ALA A 24 2.69 8.66 1.67
C ALA A 24 3.22 9.84 2.49
N LEU A 25 2.91 11.04 2.11
CA LEU A 25 3.48 12.23 2.70
C LEU A 25 2.38 13.04 3.38
N THR A 26 2.73 13.68 4.47
CA THR A 26 1.92 14.46 5.41
C THR A 26 0.66 15.16 4.89
N ARG A 27 -0.21 15.62 5.78
CA ARG A 27 -1.45 16.37 5.50
C ARG A 27 -1.27 17.51 4.49
N GLU A 28 -0.12 18.15 4.46
CA GLU A 28 0.25 19.24 3.55
C GLU A 28 0.38 18.79 2.09
N TYR A 29 0.84 17.56 1.86
CA TYR A 29 0.93 16.98 0.52
C TYR A 29 -0.44 16.65 -0.11
N ARG A 30 -1.47 16.42 0.71
CA ARG A 30 -2.83 16.19 0.21
C ARG A 30 -3.37 17.39 -0.58
N ILE A 31 -3.10 18.61 -0.13
CA ILE A 31 -3.58 19.84 -0.78
C ILE A 31 -2.84 20.08 -2.10
N ALA A 32 -1.52 19.85 -2.11
CA ALA A 32 -0.71 19.99 -3.32
C ALA A 32 -1.11 18.96 -4.39
N ASP A 33 -1.37 17.72 -3.99
CA ASP A 33 -1.79 16.66 -4.92
C ASP A 33 -3.19 16.89 -5.50
N MET A 34 -4.13 17.40 -4.72
CA MET A 34 -5.47 17.76 -5.23
C MET A 34 -5.38 18.74 -6.41
N ARG A 35 -4.44 19.70 -6.38
CA ARG A 35 -4.21 20.64 -7.49
C ARG A 35 -3.52 20.02 -8.70
N LEU A 36 -2.62 19.03 -8.46
CA LEU A 36 -1.96 18.28 -9.53
C LEU A 36 -2.93 17.32 -10.24
N ARG A 37 -3.96 16.83 -9.55
CA ARG A 37 -4.98 15.93 -10.09
C ARG A 37 -5.77 16.53 -11.25
N GLU A 38 -6.00 17.83 -11.25
CA GLU A 38 -6.71 18.53 -12.32
C GLU A 38 -5.99 18.54 -13.69
N LYS A 39 -4.69 18.18 -13.70
CA LYS A 39 -3.83 18.21 -14.89
C LYS A 39 -3.47 16.84 -15.46
N ARG A 40 -4.05 15.73 -14.94
CA ARG A 40 -3.62 14.39 -15.30
C ARG A 40 -4.41 13.80 -16.47
N GLU A 41 -3.69 13.39 -17.52
CA GLU A 41 -4.26 12.71 -18.71
C GLU A 41 -4.18 11.16 -18.62
N ASP A 42 -3.57 10.58 -17.57
CA ASP A 42 -3.37 9.14 -17.44
C ASP A 42 -4.63 8.44 -16.95
N GLU A 43 -5.13 7.46 -17.72
CA GLU A 43 -6.38 6.76 -17.44
C GLU A 43 -6.36 5.96 -16.13
N ASN A 44 -5.22 5.35 -15.80
CA ASN A 44 -5.07 4.61 -14.54
C ASN A 44 -5.13 5.55 -13.33
N LEU A 45 -4.56 6.74 -13.45
CA LEU A 45 -4.67 7.79 -12.44
C LEU A 45 -6.09 8.32 -12.33
N ARG A 46 -6.81 8.45 -13.44
CA ARG A 46 -8.22 8.84 -13.42
C ARG A 46 -9.09 7.83 -12.70
N LEU A 47 -8.88 6.53 -12.92
CA LEU A 47 -9.66 5.48 -12.26
C LEU A 47 -9.44 5.47 -10.75
N LEU A 48 -8.19 5.61 -10.29
CA LEU A 48 -7.95 5.72 -8.85
C LEU A 48 -8.47 7.05 -8.29
N ASP A 49 -8.26 8.15 -9.00
CA ASP A 49 -8.79 9.45 -8.59
C ASP A 49 -10.33 9.41 -8.51
N GLN A 50 -10.98 8.77 -9.49
CA GLN A 50 -12.43 8.52 -9.46
C GLN A 50 -12.84 7.67 -8.25
N TYR A 51 -12.11 6.58 -7.97
CA TYR A 51 -12.35 5.75 -6.79
C TYR A 51 -12.21 6.56 -5.50
N LEU A 52 -11.13 7.30 -5.34
CA LEU A 52 -10.88 8.11 -4.15
C LEU A 52 -11.86 9.27 -4.00
N ARG A 53 -12.27 9.91 -5.11
CA ARG A 53 -13.31 10.92 -5.11
C ARG A 53 -14.69 10.35 -4.78
N SER A 54 -14.95 9.10 -5.14
CA SER A 54 -16.15 8.39 -4.70
C SER A 54 -16.14 8.06 -3.19
N GLN A 55 -14.97 8.22 -2.54
CA GLN A 55 -14.73 7.99 -1.12
C GLN A 55 -14.21 9.28 -0.44
N PRO A 56 -14.99 10.37 -0.42
CA PRO A 56 -14.49 11.69 -0.02
C PRO A 56 -13.94 11.76 1.41
N VAL A 57 -14.41 10.86 2.28
CA VAL A 57 -13.99 10.75 3.67
C VAL A 57 -12.82 9.78 3.90
N LEU A 58 -12.30 9.14 2.84
CA LEU A 58 -11.25 8.12 2.99
C LEU A 58 -9.97 8.68 3.59
N PHE A 59 -9.56 9.87 3.14
CA PHE A 59 -8.37 10.52 3.69
C PHE A 59 -8.50 10.91 5.15
N ASP A 60 -9.67 11.46 5.51
CA ASP A 60 -9.93 11.84 6.89
C ASP A 60 -9.92 10.60 7.79
N ARG A 61 -10.51 9.50 7.34
CA ARG A 61 -10.47 8.21 8.05
C ARG A 61 -9.06 7.62 8.16
N LEU A 62 -8.22 7.76 7.12
CA LEU A 62 -6.82 7.34 7.18
C LEU A 62 -6.03 8.19 8.19
N ASP A 63 -6.27 9.49 8.23
CA ASP A 63 -5.68 10.40 9.20
C ASP A 63 -6.14 10.06 10.64
N GLU A 64 -7.45 9.84 10.84
CA GLU A 64 -8.04 9.44 12.11
C GLU A 64 -7.45 8.16 12.70
N ILE A 65 -7.13 7.17 11.86
CA ILE A 65 -6.48 5.94 12.32
C ILE A 65 -4.95 6.06 12.44
N GLY A 66 -4.37 7.21 12.14
CA GLY A 66 -2.94 7.47 12.25
C GLY A 66 -2.09 6.84 11.15
N TYR A 67 -2.66 6.53 9.98
CA TYR A 67 -1.96 5.86 8.87
C TYR A 67 -0.70 6.60 8.41
N PHE A 68 -0.75 7.92 8.36
CA PHE A 68 0.36 8.75 7.88
C PHE A 68 1.44 8.98 8.94
N ASP A 69 1.19 8.60 10.17
CA ASP A 69 2.14 8.71 11.29
C ASP A 69 2.70 7.34 11.71
N ALA A 70 1.99 6.25 11.43
CA ALA A 70 2.36 4.91 11.86
C ALA A 70 3.72 4.47 11.29
N PRO A 71 4.57 3.77 12.08
CA PRO A 71 5.78 3.14 11.58
C PRO A 71 5.45 1.82 10.85
N ALA A 72 6.31 1.42 9.92
CA ALA A 72 6.16 0.13 9.23
C ALA A 72 6.55 -1.06 10.12
N SER A 73 7.42 -0.85 11.09
CA SER A 73 7.85 -1.88 12.03
C SER A 73 8.31 -1.25 13.36
N ALA A 74 8.50 -2.08 14.39
CA ALA A 74 9.07 -1.61 15.64
C ALA A 74 10.59 -1.40 15.58
N ASN A 75 11.32 -2.33 14.92
CA ASN A 75 12.79 -2.38 14.99
C ASN A 75 13.46 -2.77 13.67
N HIS A 76 12.72 -2.84 12.58
CA HIS A 76 13.23 -3.29 11.28
C HIS A 76 13.14 -2.18 10.23
N HIS A 77 12.61 -2.49 9.05
CA HIS A 77 12.45 -1.53 7.96
C HIS A 77 11.50 -0.40 8.35
N LEU A 78 11.85 0.82 8.00
CA LEU A 78 11.05 2.02 8.20
C LEU A 78 10.42 2.16 9.61
N ALA A 79 11.22 1.84 10.64
CA ALA A 79 10.88 2.07 12.05
C ALA A 79 10.96 3.56 12.39
N VAL A 80 10.15 4.36 11.71
CA VAL A 80 10.10 5.82 11.80
C VAL A 80 8.66 6.31 11.63
N ARG A 81 8.37 7.53 12.06
CA ARG A 81 7.09 8.18 11.79
C ARG A 81 6.81 8.25 10.29
N GLY A 82 5.61 7.86 9.87
CA GLY A 82 5.21 7.78 8.46
C GLY A 82 5.80 6.59 7.69
N GLY A 83 6.51 5.70 8.39
CA GLY A 83 7.14 4.52 7.78
C GLY A 83 6.15 3.59 7.09
N LEU A 84 4.93 3.42 7.66
CA LEU A 84 3.87 2.61 7.07
C LEU A 84 3.45 3.13 5.70
N ALA A 85 3.19 4.41 5.57
CA ALA A 85 2.82 5.02 4.29
C ALA A 85 3.93 4.87 3.25
N MET A 86 5.20 5.08 3.64
CA MET A 86 6.36 4.89 2.75
C MET A 86 6.50 3.44 2.29
N HIS A 87 6.35 2.48 3.21
CA HIS A 87 6.35 1.05 2.90
C HIS A 87 5.24 0.68 1.90
N SER A 88 4.02 1.14 2.17
CA SER A 88 2.87 0.89 1.29
C SER A 88 3.09 1.40 -0.15
N VAL A 89 3.81 2.51 -0.32
CA VAL A 89 4.23 3.01 -1.64
C VAL A 89 5.16 2.02 -2.34
N ASN A 90 6.20 1.54 -1.64
CA ASN A 90 7.16 0.59 -2.20
C ASN A 90 6.47 -0.72 -2.58
N VAL A 91 5.59 -1.24 -1.70
CA VAL A 91 4.81 -2.45 -1.96
C VAL A 91 3.92 -2.27 -3.19
N THR A 92 3.21 -1.16 -3.30
CA THR A 92 2.34 -0.92 -4.45
C THR A 92 3.11 -0.83 -5.76
N ARG A 93 4.26 -0.15 -5.77
CA ARG A 93 5.12 -0.10 -6.96
C ARG A 93 5.55 -1.49 -7.40
N ASN A 94 6.02 -2.31 -6.46
CA ASN A 94 6.41 -3.69 -6.73
C ASN A 94 5.21 -4.53 -7.20
N LEU A 95 4.05 -4.36 -6.58
CA LEU A 95 2.83 -5.09 -6.95
C LEU A 95 2.36 -4.73 -8.37
N LEU A 96 2.42 -3.46 -8.75
CA LEU A 96 2.12 -3.01 -10.12
C LEU A 96 3.06 -3.66 -11.14
N TYR A 97 4.38 -3.66 -10.84
CA TYR A 97 5.36 -4.32 -11.69
C TYR A 97 5.10 -5.82 -11.83
N LEU A 98 4.93 -6.53 -10.71
CA LEU A 98 4.65 -7.96 -10.71
C LEU A 98 3.32 -8.29 -11.39
N SER A 99 2.29 -7.47 -11.16
CA SER A 99 0.98 -7.64 -11.80
C SER A 99 1.07 -7.57 -13.31
N ALA A 100 1.81 -6.59 -13.84
CA ALA A 100 2.03 -6.47 -15.27
C ALA A 100 2.87 -7.63 -15.83
N HIS A 101 3.94 -8.01 -15.11
CA HIS A 101 4.87 -9.06 -15.54
C HIS A 101 4.22 -10.46 -15.60
N TYR A 102 3.42 -10.79 -14.58
CA TYR A 102 2.78 -12.11 -14.47
C TYR A 102 1.34 -12.14 -15.00
N GLY A 103 0.84 -11.06 -15.57
CA GLY A 103 -0.52 -10.96 -16.09
C GLY A 103 -1.55 -11.27 -14.99
N VAL A 104 -1.48 -10.53 -13.88
CA VAL A 104 -2.46 -10.68 -12.79
C VAL A 104 -3.76 -10.04 -13.21
N GLU A 105 -4.83 -10.82 -13.24
CA GLU A 105 -6.17 -10.33 -13.52
C GLU A 105 -6.81 -9.84 -12.22
N TRP A 106 -6.89 -8.53 -12.09
CA TRP A 106 -7.56 -7.88 -10.98
C TRP A 106 -9.01 -7.55 -11.32
N PRO A 107 -9.94 -7.55 -10.33
CA PRO A 107 -11.36 -7.25 -10.58
C PRO A 107 -11.62 -5.81 -11.03
N ARG A 108 -10.67 -4.90 -10.77
CA ARG A 108 -10.71 -3.49 -11.18
C ARG A 108 -9.30 -2.92 -11.29
N ALA A 109 -9.14 -1.84 -12.05
CA ALA A 109 -7.83 -1.22 -12.29
C ALA A 109 -7.16 -0.69 -11.00
N GLU A 110 -7.97 -0.32 -10.02
CA GLU A 110 -7.53 0.20 -8.73
C GLU A 110 -7.03 -0.88 -7.75
N SER A 111 -7.32 -2.17 -8.02
CA SER A 111 -7.00 -3.26 -7.08
C SER A 111 -5.56 -3.29 -6.60
N PRO A 112 -4.51 -3.18 -7.46
CA PRO A 112 -3.13 -3.20 -6.99
C PRO A 112 -2.82 -2.04 -6.02
N TYR A 113 -3.47 -0.91 -6.21
CA TYR A 113 -3.31 0.24 -5.32
C TYR A 113 -3.99 0.01 -3.98
N ILE A 114 -5.23 -0.49 -4.01
CA ILE A 114 -5.98 -0.82 -2.79
C ILE A 114 -5.23 -1.86 -1.96
N VAL A 115 -4.79 -2.94 -2.61
CA VAL A 115 -4.05 -4.01 -1.93
C VAL A 115 -2.73 -3.49 -1.39
N GLY A 116 -1.92 -2.82 -2.20
CA GLY A 116 -0.62 -2.32 -1.79
C GLY A 116 -0.68 -1.25 -0.70
N MET A 117 -1.67 -0.35 -0.75
CA MET A 117 -1.86 0.67 0.29
C MET A 117 -2.34 0.10 1.62
N PHE A 118 -3.21 -0.91 1.58
CA PHE A 118 -3.98 -1.29 2.75
C PHE A 118 -3.63 -2.66 3.33
N HIS A 119 -2.63 -3.38 2.76
CA HIS A 119 -2.24 -4.70 3.24
C HIS A 119 -1.82 -4.69 4.72
N ASP A 120 -1.28 -3.59 5.21
CA ASP A 120 -0.64 -3.46 6.53
C ASP A 120 -1.35 -2.46 7.47
N LEU A 121 -2.62 -2.15 7.25
CA LEU A 121 -3.40 -1.21 8.09
C LEU A 121 -3.41 -1.57 9.57
N CYS A 122 -3.26 -2.84 9.92
CA CYS A 122 -3.17 -3.29 11.31
C CYS A 122 -2.05 -2.59 12.10
N LYS A 123 -0.98 -2.13 11.41
CA LYS A 123 0.15 -1.44 12.03
C LYS A 123 -0.23 -0.10 12.67
N CYS A 124 -1.29 0.55 12.20
CA CYS A 124 -1.86 1.74 12.86
C CYS A 124 -2.32 1.46 14.31
N PHE A 125 -2.63 0.20 14.62
CA PHE A 125 -3.13 -0.23 15.94
C PHE A 125 -2.14 -1.13 16.68
N MET A 126 -1.02 -1.48 16.05
CA MET A 126 0.01 -2.34 16.63
C MET A 126 1.18 -1.57 17.21
N TYR A 127 1.38 -0.33 16.75
CA TYR A 127 2.54 0.46 17.14
C TYR A 127 2.12 1.85 17.61
N HIS A 128 2.83 2.33 18.64
CA HIS A 128 2.71 3.68 19.16
C HIS A 128 4.09 4.33 19.20
N ILE A 129 4.19 5.60 18.85
CA ILE A 129 5.41 6.38 18.99
C ILE A 129 5.27 7.23 20.24
N GLY A 130 6.06 6.88 21.26
CA GLY A 130 6.10 7.62 22.51
C GLY A 130 6.64 9.06 22.36
N SER A 131 6.48 9.86 23.37
CA SER A 131 7.00 11.25 23.41
C SER A 131 8.52 11.33 23.33
N ASP A 132 9.22 10.23 23.66
CA ASP A 132 10.67 10.07 23.52
C ASP A 132 11.11 9.58 22.14
N GLY A 133 10.15 9.43 21.20
CA GLY A 133 10.39 8.96 19.84
C GLY A 133 10.56 7.45 19.70
N LYS A 134 10.48 6.68 20.80
CA LYS A 134 10.56 5.22 20.72
C LYS A 134 9.27 4.63 20.22
N ILE A 135 9.40 3.56 19.44
CA ILE A 135 8.26 2.78 18.94
C ILE A 135 7.98 1.65 19.93
N GLU A 136 6.78 1.68 20.46
CA GLU A 136 6.27 0.67 21.37
C GLU A 136 5.24 -0.20 20.66
N LYS A 137 5.26 -1.51 20.92
CA LYS A 137 4.25 -2.42 20.44
C LYS A 137 3.09 -2.44 21.41
N THR A 138 1.90 -2.16 20.90
CA THR A 138 0.66 -2.23 21.67
C THR A 138 -0.04 -3.57 21.45
N GLN A 139 -0.84 -3.99 22.43
CA GLN A 139 -1.69 -5.17 22.25
C GLN A 139 -2.86 -4.80 21.33
N SER A 140 -2.84 -5.36 20.12
CA SER A 140 -3.95 -5.18 19.19
C SER A 140 -5.15 -6.04 19.58
N ALA A 141 -6.34 -5.46 19.53
CA ALA A 141 -7.60 -6.21 19.67
C ALA A 141 -7.97 -7.00 18.40
N TYR A 142 -7.28 -6.75 17.30
CA TYR A 142 -7.57 -7.39 16.01
C TYR A 142 -6.74 -8.68 15.86
N PRO A 143 -7.37 -9.81 15.52
CA PRO A 143 -6.68 -11.09 15.35
C PRO A 143 -5.99 -11.19 13.99
N GLY A 144 -4.79 -11.74 13.97
CA GLY A 144 -4.03 -11.98 12.75
C GLY A 144 -3.55 -10.68 12.08
N HIS A 145 -2.51 -10.76 11.27
CA HIS A 145 -1.91 -9.57 10.66
C HIS A 145 -2.70 -9.12 9.42
N GLY A 146 -2.80 -9.98 8.41
CA GLY A 146 -3.52 -9.65 7.17
C GLY A 146 -5.04 -9.59 7.38
N THR A 147 -5.62 -10.49 8.18
CA THR A 147 -7.05 -10.46 8.53
C THR A 147 -7.42 -9.16 9.23
N ALA A 148 -6.59 -8.69 10.16
CA ALA A 148 -6.80 -7.41 10.83
C ALA A 148 -6.78 -6.24 9.84
N SER A 149 -5.81 -6.24 8.91
CA SER A 149 -5.72 -5.19 7.89
C SER A 149 -6.94 -5.14 6.98
N ALA A 150 -7.39 -6.30 6.51
CA ALA A 150 -8.60 -6.41 5.69
C ALA A 150 -9.85 -5.95 6.45
N TYR A 151 -10.00 -6.36 7.71
CA TYR A 151 -11.10 -5.92 8.57
C TYR A 151 -11.11 -4.39 8.76
N ILE A 152 -9.95 -3.79 9.05
CA ILE A 152 -9.81 -2.34 9.22
C ILE A 152 -10.17 -1.61 7.91
N ALA A 153 -9.70 -2.10 6.76
CA ALA A 153 -10.03 -1.54 5.45
C ALA A 153 -11.55 -1.49 5.22
N MET A 154 -12.25 -2.60 5.49
CA MET A 154 -13.69 -2.69 5.28
C MET A 154 -14.49 -1.91 6.32
N VAL A 155 -14.19 -2.08 7.62
CA VAL A 155 -15.05 -1.60 8.69
C VAL A 155 -14.71 -0.17 9.11
N ARG A 156 -13.42 0.19 9.17
CA ARG A 156 -13.00 1.52 9.61
C ARG A 156 -12.91 2.51 8.45
N LEU A 157 -12.44 2.06 7.29
CA LEU A 157 -12.28 2.92 6.12
C LEU A 157 -13.48 2.85 5.16
N GLY A 158 -14.32 1.82 5.27
CA GLY A 158 -15.49 1.62 4.40
C GLY A 158 -15.12 1.23 2.98
N ILE A 159 -13.97 0.57 2.80
CA ILE A 159 -13.51 0.10 1.49
C ILE A 159 -14.27 -1.17 1.13
N ASP A 160 -14.95 -1.16 -0.01
CA ASP A 160 -15.59 -2.35 -0.56
C ASP A 160 -14.53 -3.24 -1.22
N LEU A 161 -13.91 -4.14 -0.45
CA LEU A 161 -12.92 -5.07 -0.95
C LEU A 161 -13.59 -6.17 -1.78
N ARG A 162 -13.08 -6.38 -3.00
CA ARG A 162 -13.43 -7.55 -3.81
C ARG A 162 -12.73 -8.78 -3.24
N GLU A 163 -13.26 -9.96 -3.52
CA GLU A 163 -12.78 -11.21 -2.90
C GLU A 163 -11.27 -11.44 -3.11
N SER A 164 -10.77 -11.26 -4.33
CA SER A 164 -9.34 -11.42 -4.62
C SER A 164 -8.46 -10.34 -3.95
N GLU A 165 -8.98 -9.11 -3.75
CA GLU A 165 -8.31 -8.07 -2.98
C GLU A 165 -8.25 -8.43 -1.50
N LEU A 166 -9.37 -8.93 -0.96
CA LEU A 166 -9.45 -9.43 0.41
C LEU A 166 -8.45 -10.55 0.66
N MET A 167 -8.41 -11.57 -0.21
CA MET A 167 -7.49 -12.71 -0.10
C MET A 167 -6.04 -12.27 -0.24
N ALA A 168 -5.73 -11.35 -1.16
CA ALA A 168 -4.39 -10.79 -1.31
C ALA A 168 -3.93 -10.05 -0.06
N ILE A 169 -4.79 -9.25 0.57
CA ILE A 169 -4.48 -8.56 1.83
C ILE A 169 -4.37 -9.58 2.98
N GLN A 170 -5.31 -10.50 3.09
CA GLN A 170 -5.35 -11.46 4.20
C GLN A 170 -4.11 -12.35 4.23
N TYR A 171 -3.63 -12.79 3.07
CA TYR A 171 -2.53 -13.74 2.95
C TYR A 171 -1.22 -13.11 2.44
N HIS A 172 -1.07 -11.78 2.48
CA HIS A 172 0.18 -11.13 2.05
C HIS A 172 1.42 -11.59 2.81
N MET A 173 1.28 -12.04 4.06
CA MET A 173 2.37 -12.63 4.84
C MET A 173 2.75 -14.05 4.40
N GLY A 174 2.02 -14.65 3.44
CA GLY A 174 2.22 -16.05 3.05
C GLY A 174 1.99 -17.00 4.23
N ALA A 175 2.81 -18.04 4.33
CA ALA A 175 2.74 -19.04 5.40
C ALA A 175 3.32 -18.56 6.74
N PHE A 176 3.84 -17.33 6.82
CA PHE A 176 4.49 -16.83 8.03
C PHE A 176 3.49 -16.73 9.19
N ASN A 177 3.79 -17.36 10.32
CA ASN A 177 2.92 -17.45 11.50
C ASN A 177 1.59 -18.21 11.30
N LEU A 178 1.45 -18.98 10.22
CA LEU A 178 0.33 -19.90 10.05
C LEU A 178 0.69 -21.31 10.49
N GLU A 179 -0.26 -21.99 11.13
CA GLU A 179 -0.15 -23.38 11.56
C GLU A 179 -1.46 -24.12 11.29
N GLY A 180 -1.39 -25.43 11.09
CA GLY A 180 -2.54 -26.31 11.02
C GLY A 180 -3.63 -25.82 10.06
N LYS A 181 -4.78 -25.42 10.59
CA LYS A 181 -5.93 -24.93 9.82
C LYS A 181 -5.61 -23.69 8.97
N GLY A 182 -4.78 -22.78 9.49
CA GLY A 182 -4.39 -21.58 8.74
C GLY A 182 -3.61 -21.87 7.47
N LEU A 183 -2.77 -22.90 7.46
CA LEU A 183 -2.08 -23.36 6.25
C LEU A 183 -3.04 -23.96 5.23
N ALA A 184 -4.01 -24.77 5.68
CA ALA A 184 -5.01 -25.34 4.78
C ALA A 184 -5.93 -24.24 4.17
N GLU A 185 -6.23 -23.19 4.92
CA GLU A 185 -6.98 -22.04 4.43
C GLU A 185 -6.17 -21.23 3.39
N LEU A 186 -4.86 -21.06 3.61
CA LEU A 186 -3.97 -20.45 2.62
C LEU A 186 -3.88 -21.28 1.35
N ASP A 187 -3.73 -22.61 1.44
CA ASP A 187 -3.71 -23.50 0.29
C ASP A 187 -5.00 -23.37 -0.53
N ALA A 188 -6.15 -23.39 0.13
CA ALA A 188 -7.45 -23.19 -0.53
C ALA A 188 -7.57 -21.81 -1.21
N ALA A 189 -7.05 -20.76 -0.58
CA ALA A 189 -7.02 -19.42 -1.18
C ALA A 189 -6.07 -19.34 -2.40
N LEU A 190 -4.94 -20.05 -2.35
CA LEU A 190 -3.98 -20.13 -3.46
C LEU A 190 -4.56 -20.88 -4.67
N GLU A 191 -5.44 -21.85 -4.49
CA GLU A 191 -6.16 -22.50 -5.60
C GLU A 191 -7.06 -21.51 -6.35
N LEU A 192 -7.63 -20.52 -5.66
CA LEU A 192 -8.55 -19.54 -6.24
C LEU A 192 -7.85 -18.29 -6.78
N TYR A 193 -6.86 -17.76 -6.04
CA TYR A 193 -6.22 -16.46 -6.29
C TYR A 193 -4.69 -16.51 -6.23
N PRO A 194 -4.03 -17.47 -6.92
CA PRO A 194 -2.59 -17.69 -6.75
C PRO A 194 -1.75 -16.47 -7.11
N LYS A 195 -2.05 -15.82 -8.23
CA LYS A 195 -1.27 -14.67 -8.69
C LYS A 195 -1.41 -13.47 -7.78
N GLN A 196 -2.64 -13.17 -7.33
CA GLN A 196 -2.93 -12.03 -6.46
C GLN A 196 -2.21 -12.17 -5.12
N ILE A 197 -2.29 -13.34 -4.50
CA ILE A 197 -1.66 -13.63 -3.20
C ILE A 197 -0.13 -13.63 -3.33
N ILE A 198 0.41 -14.40 -4.28
CA ILE A 198 1.87 -14.55 -4.46
C ILE A 198 2.52 -13.21 -4.84
N CYS A 199 1.92 -12.47 -5.79
CA CYS A 199 2.47 -11.18 -6.19
C CYS A 199 2.43 -10.16 -5.05
N THR A 200 1.38 -10.16 -4.22
CA THR A 200 1.28 -9.26 -3.06
C THR A 200 2.33 -9.62 -2.02
N HIS A 201 2.46 -10.89 -1.64
CA HIS A 201 3.49 -11.37 -0.74
C HIS A 201 4.91 -11.01 -1.24
N THR A 202 5.16 -11.26 -2.53
CA THR A 202 6.47 -10.96 -3.15
C THR A 202 6.73 -9.46 -3.17
N ALA A 203 5.73 -8.63 -3.45
CA ALA A 203 5.85 -7.18 -3.46
C ALA A 203 6.23 -6.62 -2.08
N ASP A 204 5.59 -7.12 -1.02
CA ASP A 204 5.92 -6.79 0.37
C ASP A 204 7.36 -7.20 0.73
N MET A 205 7.73 -8.44 0.42
CA MET A 205 9.10 -8.93 0.67
C MET A 205 10.16 -8.13 -0.09
N LEU A 206 9.92 -7.76 -1.34
CA LEU A 206 10.84 -6.91 -2.12
C LEU A 206 10.95 -5.52 -1.50
N ALA A 207 9.85 -4.90 -1.10
CA ALA A 207 9.86 -3.62 -0.42
C ALA A 207 10.69 -3.68 0.86
N ALA A 208 10.33 -4.57 1.78
CA ALA A 208 10.95 -4.64 3.11
C ALA A 208 12.41 -5.11 3.10
N ARG A 209 12.78 -6.08 2.24
CA ARG A 209 14.09 -6.75 2.29
C ARG A 209 15.08 -6.27 1.23
N VAL A 210 14.60 -5.67 0.15
CA VAL A 210 15.45 -5.27 -0.98
C VAL A 210 15.49 -3.75 -1.12
N ASP A 211 14.34 -3.09 -1.26
CA ASP A 211 14.29 -1.66 -1.54
C ASP A 211 14.64 -0.83 -0.31
N GLU A 212 13.99 -1.08 0.80
CA GLU A 212 14.16 -0.33 2.05
C GLU A 212 15.50 -0.63 2.73
N ALA A 213 15.95 -1.88 2.68
CA ALA A 213 17.27 -2.28 3.19
C ALA A 213 18.42 -1.64 2.40
N ALA A 214 18.25 -1.43 1.09
CA ALA A 214 19.23 -0.76 0.24
C ALA A 214 19.12 0.78 0.26
N GLY A 215 18.24 1.35 1.08
CA GLY A 215 17.95 2.78 1.08
C GLY A 215 17.28 3.28 -0.19
N ARG A 216 16.74 2.37 -1.01
CA ARG A 216 15.97 2.69 -2.23
C ARG A 216 14.55 3.11 -1.89
N LEU A 217 14.43 4.06 -0.97
CA LEU A 217 13.17 4.69 -0.67
C LEU A 217 12.78 5.57 -1.85
N TRP A 218 11.52 5.50 -2.22
CA TRP A 218 10.99 6.50 -3.11
C TRP A 218 11.14 7.87 -2.42
N LYS A 219 11.83 8.78 -3.09
CA LYS A 219 11.94 10.18 -2.65
C LYS A 219 11.20 11.05 -3.66
N PRO A 220 10.43 12.03 -3.22
CA PRO A 220 9.94 13.06 -4.12
C PRO A 220 11.13 13.64 -4.90
N ARG A 221 10.98 13.93 -6.20
CA ARG A 221 12.03 14.65 -6.93
C ARG A 221 12.34 15.95 -6.19
N GLU A 222 13.64 16.28 -6.08
CA GLU A 222 14.07 17.57 -5.55
C GLU A 222 13.30 18.68 -6.26
N GLY A 223 12.67 19.56 -5.50
CA GLY A 223 11.82 20.62 -6.03
C GLY A 223 10.30 20.41 -5.83
N TRP A 224 9.84 19.25 -5.42
CA TRP A 224 8.40 19.02 -5.15
C TRP A 224 7.92 19.64 -3.84
N GLY A 225 8.80 19.85 -2.89
CA GLY A 225 8.51 20.49 -1.59
C GLY A 225 8.70 22.00 -1.52
N ASN A 226 9.28 22.63 -2.55
CA ASN A 226 9.66 24.06 -2.52
C ASN A 226 8.79 24.96 -3.41
N GLN A 227 7.64 24.48 -3.88
CA GLN A 227 6.77 25.29 -4.76
C GLN A 227 5.46 25.75 -4.08
N TYR A 228 5.38 25.66 -2.75
CA TYR A 228 4.24 26.18 -1.98
C TYR A 228 4.70 26.85 -0.69
#